data_733ab879555908c885a2af82bc025802
#
_entry.id   733ab879555908c885a2af82bc025802
#
_cell.length_a   1.000
_cell.length_b   1.000
_cell.length_c   1.000
_cell.angle_alpha   90.00
_cell.angle_beta   90.00
_cell.angle_gamma   90.00
#
_symmetry.space_group_name_H-M   'P 1'
#
loop_
_entity.id
_entity.type
_entity.pdbx_description
1 polymer ?
#
loop_
_entity_poly.entity_id
_entity_poly.type
_entity_poly.pdbx_seq_one_letter_code
_entity_poly.pdbx_strand_id
1 'polypeptide(L)'
;NHVNKFDAESFSGIDFDLTEILKDGYPPTGPILAYMFHLRHIMMQKVAKNAGILATIIEEFWYAARFKTLQDIMLKILKTDRKLGGWLILVSQSPEDAINCPIFAAIVQQTPTKVFLPNPAAEYENSYERCGLNRKEYEELVKLSLESRTFLVKQSRQSAFAKLDLQGFEDEMPFLSGSSEYVELLHEIMKDVGSEEVAVWYQPFIDAIRNRRATKARKIYQ
;
A
#
# COMPACT_ATOMS: atom_id res chain seq x y z
N ASN A 1 0.23 33.83 12.27
CA ASN A 1 0.20 33.39 10.85
C ASN A 1 1.26 32.30 10.65
N HIS A 2 0.87 31.04 10.77
CA HIS A 2 1.70 29.94 10.34
C HIS A 2 1.61 29.83 8.81
N VAL A 3 2.65 30.21 8.14
CA VAL A 3 2.80 29.96 6.68
C VAL A 3 3.17 28.48 6.54
N ASN A 4 2.38 27.73 5.80
CA ASN A 4 2.73 26.37 5.43
C ASN A 4 3.99 26.41 4.56
N LYS A 5 5.09 25.84 5.07
CA LYS A 5 6.38 25.76 4.36
C LYS A 5 6.54 24.46 3.56
N PHE A 6 5.54 23.57 3.62
CA PHE A 6 5.61 22.29 2.93
C PHE A 6 5.34 22.50 1.44
N ASP A 7 6.35 22.27 0.64
CA ASP A 7 6.26 22.33 -0.81
C ASP A 7 6.17 20.92 -1.40
N ALA A 8 4.93 20.46 -1.62
CA ALA A 8 4.67 19.16 -2.20
C ALA A 8 5.28 18.99 -3.62
N GLU A 9 5.56 20.09 -4.30
CA GLU A 9 6.10 20.04 -5.65
C GLU A 9 7.61 19.78 -5.70
N SER A 10 8.32 19.94 -4.60
CA SER A 10 9.76 19.70 -4.52
C SER A 10 10.11 18.21 -4.40
N PHE A 11 9.14 17.33 -4.12
CA PHE A 11 9.36 15.92 -3.88
C PHE A 11 9.00 15.05 -5.09
N SER A 12 9.73 13.94 -5.29
CA SER A 12 9.39 12.88 -6.25
C SER A 12 8.38 11.86 -5.68
N GLY A 13 8.27 11.78 -4.38
CA GLY A 13 7.31 10.96 -3.64
C GLY A 13 7.09 11.50 -2.25
N ILE A 14 5.91 11.25 -1.70
CA ILE A 14 5.53 11.64 -0.35
C ILE A 14 4.82 10.43 0.27
N ASP A 15 5.23 10.06 1.46
CA ASP A 15 4.57 9.07 2.29
C ASP A 15 4.01 9.73 3.55
N PHE A 16 2.85 9.26 4.00
CA PHE A 16 2.19 9.74 5.21
C PHE A 16 1.86 8.55 6.11
N ASP A 17 2.53 8.46 7.25
CA ASP A 17 2.10 7.53 8.29
C ASP A 17 0.84 8.07 8.99
N LEU A 18 -0.23 7.31 8.90
CA LEU A 18 -1.55 7.66 9.42
C LEU A 18 -1.91 6.94 10.72
N THR A 19 -1.01 6.14 11.28
CA THR A 19 -1.26 5.31 12.48
C THR A 19 -1.86 6.09 13.63
N GLU A 20 -1.33 7.31 13.88
CA GLU A 20 -1.82 8.16 14.96
C GLU A 20 -3.07 8.98 14.60
N ILE A 21 -3.42 9.03 13.33
CA ILE A 21 -4.50 9.87 12.78
C ILE A 21 -5.78 9.05 12.58
N LEU A 22 -5.65 7.80 12.13
CA LEU A 22 -6.78 6.90 11.86
C LEU A 22 -7.32 6.25 13.14
N LYS A 23 -7.74 7.11 14.11
CA LYS A 23 -8.36 6.68 15.37
C LYS A 23 -9.83 7.01 15.34
N ASP A 24 -10.68 6.08 15.80
CA ASP A 24 -12.11 6.31 15.90
C ASP A 24 -12.41 7.49 16.84
N GLY A 25 -13.23 8.42 16.33
CA GLY A 25 -13.63 9.61 17.09
C GLY A 25 -12.56 10.70 17.22
N TYR A 26 -11.43 10.59 16.51
CA TYR A 26 -10.41 11.65 16.52
C TYR A 26 -10.84 12.80 15.58
N PRO A 27 -11.24 13.97 16.10
CA PRO A 27 -11.84 15.04 15.29
C PRO A 27 -10.94 15.58 14.17
N PRO A 28 -9.60 15.65 14.31
CA PRO A 28 -8.71 16.13 13.25
C PRO A 28 -8.58 15.21 12.04
N THR A 29 -8.97 13.92 12.12
CA THR A 29 -8.81 12.94 11.02
C THR A 29 -9.35 13.45 9.70
N GLY A 30 -10.61 13.90 9.67
CA GLY A 30 -11.25 14.40 8.44
C GLY A 30 -10.51 15.58 7.80
N PRO A 31 -10.24 16.66 8.55
CA PRO A 31 -9.44 17.79 8.06
C PRO A 31 -8.04 17.41 7.58
N ILE A 32 -7.32 16.52 8.29
CA ILE A 32 -5.97 16.08 7.90
C ILE A 32 -6.03 15.31 6.58
N LEU A 33 -6.93 14.34 6.46
CA LEU A 33 -7.10 13.59 5.23
C LEU A 33 -7.49 14.51 4.05
N ALA A 34 -8.39 15.48 4.29
CA ALA A 34 -8.75 16.45 3.26
C ALA A 34 -7.55 17.28 2.79
N TYR A 35 -6.66 17.67 3.72
CA TYR A 35 -5.42 18.36 3.38
C TYR A 35 -4.46 17.47 2.56
N MET A 36 -4.31 16.21 2.90
CA MET A 36 -3.49 15.27 2.14
C MET A 36 -4.00 15.07 0.71
N PHE A 37 -5.31 14.93 0.54
CA PHE A 37 -5.92 14.89 -0.80
C PHE A 37 -5.72 16.20 -1.56
N HIS A 38 -5.67 17.35 -0.88
CA HIS A 38 -5.35 18.63 -1.50
C HIS A 38 -3.90 18.66 -1.99
N LEU A 39 -2.92 18.22 -1.17
CA LEU A 39 -1.53 18.11 -1.59
C LEU A 39 -1.38 17.20 -2.81
N ARG A 40 -2.02 16.04 -2.78
CA ARG A 40 -2.09 15.13 -3.92
C ARG A 40 -2.65 15.81 -5.17
N HIS A 41 -3.68 16.64 -5.03
CA HIS A 41 -4.26 17.37 -6.15
C HIS A 41 -3.25 18.35 -6.79
N ILE A 42 -2.48 19.07 -5.96
CA ILE A 42 -1.39 19.96 -6.43
C ILE A 42 -0.37 19.15 -7.23
N MET A 43 0.09 18.00 -6.69
CA MET A 43 1.03 17.12 -7.38
C MET A 43 0.46 16.61 -8.70
N MET A 44 -0.82 16.24 -8.74
CA MET A 44 -1.48 15.77 -9.96
C MET A 44 -1.50 16.85 -11.06
N GLN A 45 -1.75 18.10 -10.68
CA GLN A 45 -1.73 19.23 -11.63
C GLN A 45 -0.33 19.44 -12.23
N LYS A 46 0.72 19.32 -11.41
CA LYS A 46 2.11 19.40 -11.88
C LYS A 46 2.45 18.29 -12.85
N VAL A 47 2.13 17.04 -12.46
CA VAL A 47 2.41 15.84 -13.26
C VAL A 47 1.67 15.90 -14.60
N ALA A 48 0.39 16.30 -14.59
CA ALA A 48 -0.41 16.44 -15.81
C ALA A 48 0.17 17.45 -16.81
N LYS A 49 0.72 18.57 -16.32
CA LYS A 49 1.38 19.58 -17.17
C LYS A 49 2.64 19.03 -17.86
N ASN A 50 3.32 18.08 -17.23
CA ASN A 50 4.58 17.51 -17.69
C ASN A 50 4.42 16.15 -18.38
N ALA A 51 3.20 15.73 -18.70
CA ALA A 51 2.86 14.40 -19.24
C ALA A 51 3.48 13.23 -18.44
N GLY A 52 3.58 13.40 -17.13
CA GLY A 52 4.11 12.41 -16.20
C GLY A 52 3.06 11.45 -15.68
N ILE A 53 3.46 10.62 -14.73
CA ILE A 53 2.59 9.68 -14.02
C ILE A 53 2.65 9.96 -12.52
N LEU A 54 1.48 10.04 -11.87
CA LEU A 54 1.35 10.08 -10.41
C LEU A 54 0.70 8.79 -9.94
N ALA A 55 1.45 7.94 -9.26
CA ALA A 55 0.89 6.82 -8.51
C ALA A 55 0.40 7.31 -7.14
N THR A 56 -0.82 6.98 -6.80
CA THR A 56 -1.40 7.24 -5.48
C THR A 56 -1.80 5.90 -4.88
N ILE A 57 -1.19 5.55 -3.76
CA ILE A 57 -1.50 4.34 -3.00
C ILE A 57 -2.28 4.77 -1.76
N ILE A 58 -3.43 4.19 -1.53
CA ILE A 58 -4.27 4.46 -0.36
C ILE A 58 -4.51 3.13 0.34
N GLU A 59 -3.80 2.92 1.42
CA GLU A 59 -4.02 1.80 2.32
C GLU A 59 -5.25 2.10 3.19
N GLU A 60 -5.98 1.05 3.57
CA GLU A 60 -7.23 1.17 4.34
C GLU A 60 -8.18 2.25 3.79
N PHE A 61 -8.31 2.29 2.46
CA PHE A 61 -9.05 3.35 1.74
C PHE A 61 -10.52 3.49 2.22
N TRP A 62 -11.09 2.42 2.74
CA TRP A 62 -12.45 2.39 3.28
C TRP A 62 -12.61 3.33 4.47
N TYR A 63 -11.53 3.55 5.25
CA TYR A 63 -11.56 4.48 6.38
C TYR A 63 -11.76 5.93 5.90
N ALA A 64 -11.03 6.36 4.88
CA ALA A 64 -11.21 7.67 4.26
C ALA A 64 -12.64 7.83 3.70
N ALA A 65 -13.19 6.77 3.14
CA ALA A 65 -14.54 6.76 2.58
C ALA A 65 -15.68 6.83 3.63
N ARG A 66 -15.38 6.81 4.93
CA ARG A 66 -16.36 7.13 6.00
C ARG A 66 -16.74 8.62 6.02
N PHE A 67 -15.87 9.49 5.51
CA PHE A 67 -16.09 10.94 5.47
C PHE A 67 -16.73 11.35 4.15
N LYS A 68 -17.92 11.96 4.19
CA LYS A 68 -18.70 12.34 2.99
C LYS A 68 -17.89 13.18 2.02
N THR A 69 -17.16 14.18 2.53
CA THR A 69 -16.31 15.06 1.69
C THR A 69 -15.24 14.27 0.95
N LEU A 70 -14.65 13.25 1.60
CA LEU A 70 -13.63 12.43 0.99
C LEU A 70 -14.21 11.44 -0.01
N GLN A 71 -15.42 10.94 0.20
CA GLN A 71 -16.13 10.15 -0.82
C GLN A 71 -16.21 10.91 -2.13
N ASP A 72 -16.64 12.18 -2.10
CA ASP A 72 -16.80 13.00 -3.29
C ASP A 72 -15.45 13.25 -3.99
N ILE A 73 -14.38 13.48 -3.22
CA ILE A 73 -13.03 13.61 -3.74
C ILE A 73 -12.55 12.29 -4.39
N MET A 74 -12.71 11.17 -3.71
CA MET A 74 -12.32 9.85 -4.23
C MET A 74 -13.10 9.48 -5.50
N LEU A 75 -14.40 9.75 -5.54
CA LEU A 75 -15.20 9.56 -6.75
C LEU A 75 -14.71 10.41 -7.93
N LYS A 76 -14.29 11.64 -7.66
CA LYS A 76 -13.70 12.50 -8.68
C LYS A 76 -12.38 11.91 -9.19
N ILE A 77 -11.49 11.51 -8.29
CA ILE A 77 -10.19 10.88 -8.61
C ILE A 77 -10.42 9.65 -9.50
N LEU A 78 -11.28 8.72 -9.07
CA LEU A 78 -11.59 7.50 -9.81
C LEU A 78 -12.06 7.78 -11.25
N LYS A 79 -12.81 8.85 -11.47
CA LYS A 79 -13.39 9.19 -12.78
C LYS A 79 -12.46 10.01 -13.69
N THR A 80 -11.56 10.80 -13.13
CA THR A 80 -10.83 11.83 -13.89
C THR A 80 -9.34 11.59 -14.02
N ASP A 81 -8.70 11.02 -13.02
CA ASP A 81 -7.23 11.03 -12.92
C ASP A 81 -6.54 10.20 -13.99
N ARG A 82 -7.16 9.10 -14.43
CA ARG A 82 -6.62 8.29 -15.52
C ARG A 82 -6.30 9.12 -16.78
N LYS A 83 -7.11 10.12 -17.09
CA LYS A 83 -6.91 11.01 -18.25
C LYS A 83 -5.75 11.98 -18.05
N LEU A 84 -5.34 12.20 -16.80
CA LEU A 84 -4.29 13.13 -16.40
C LEU A 84 -2.97 12.43 -16.09
N GLY A 85 -2.86 11.11 -16.29
CA GLY A 85 -1.68 10.31 -15.93
C GLY A 85 -1.70 9.80 -14.47
N GLY A 86 -2.85 9.85 -13.80
CA GLY A 86 -2.99 9.34 -12.44
C GLY A 86 -3.22 7.83 -12.41
N TRP A 87 -2.47 7.14 -11.55
CA TRP A 87 -2.71 5.76 -11.14
C TRP A 87 -3.22 5.76 -9.70
N LEU A 88 -4.32 5.06 -9.47
CA LEU A 88 -4.88 4.89 -8.13
C LEU A 88 -4.82 3.41 -7.75
N ILE A 89 -4.16 3.14 -6.65
CA ILE A 89 -4.05 1.82 -6.03
C ILE A 89 -4.76 1.90 -4.69
N LEU A 90 -5.83 1.14 -4.54
CA LEU A 90 -6.61 1.05 -3.31
C LEU A 90 -6.31 -0.29 -2.65
N VAL A 91 -5.90 -0.26 -1.39
CA VAL A 91 -5.55 -1.45 -0.61
C VAL A 91 -6.53 -1.60 0.54
N SER A 92 -6.95 -2.83 0.80
CA SER A 92 -7.77 -3.21 1.96
C SER A 92 -7.34 -4.58 2.44
N GLN A 93 -7.43 -4.82 3.73
CA GLN A 93 -7.10 -6.10 4.34
C GLN A 93 -8.19 -7.15 4.08
N SER A 94 -9.45 -6.70 3.93
CA SER A 94 -10.56 -7.59 3.63
C SER A 94 -11.45 -7.07 2.51
N PRO A 95 -12.07 -7.96 1.72
CA PRO A 95 -13.09 -7.56 0.75
C PRO A 95 -14.30 -6.91 1.40
N GLU A 96 -14.65 -7.33 2.62
CA GLU A 96 -15.83 -6.86 3.37
C GLU A 96 -15.73 -5.35 3.66
N ASP A 97 -14.54 -4.87 4.03
CA ASP A 97 -14.29 -3.44 4.27
C ASP A 97 -14.54 -2.62 3.00
N ALA A 98 -14.06 -3.13 1.86
CA ALA A 98 -14.30 -2.52 0.57
C ALA A 98 -15.79 -2.52 0.20
N ILE A 99 -16.47 -3.64 0.40
CA ILE A 99 -17.89 -3.86 0.05
C ILE A 99 -18.81 -2.97 0.87
N ASN A 100 -18.51 -2.77 2.13
CA ASN A 100 -19.27 -1.91 3.04
C ASN A 100 -18.98 -0.41 2.81
N CYS A 101 -18.02 -0.09 1.96
CA CYS A 101 -17.70 1.29 1.62
C CYS A 101 -18.82 1.92 0.76
N PRO A 102 -19.30 3.13 1.10
CA PRO A 102 -20.39 3.80 0.35
C PRO A 102 -20.12 4.01 -1.13
N ILE A 103 -18.85 4.04 -1.55
CA ILE A 103 -18.44 4.24 -2.95
C ILE A 103 -18.00 2.94 -3.64
N PHE A 104 -18.28 1.77 -3.05
CA PHE A 104 -17.83 0.46 -3.55
C PHE A 104 -18.20 0.22 -5.04
N ALA A 105 -19.43 0.53 -5.42
CA ALA A 105 -19.88 0.34 -6.81
C ALA A 105 -18.99 1.12 -7.81
N ALA A 106 -18.61 2.36 -7.46
CA ALA A 106 -17.72 3.15 -8.29
C ALA A 106 -16.28 2.59 -8.30
N ILE A 107 -15.80 2.10 -7.16
CA ILE A 107 -14.49 1.44 -7.06
C ILE A 107 -14.45 0.24 -8.01
N VAL A 108 -15.41 -0.68 -7.91
CA VAL A 108 -15.45 -1.89 -8.74
C VAL A 108 -15.47 -1.56 -10.24
N GLN A 109 -16.22 -0.51 -10.63
CA GLN A 109 -16.33 -0.09 -12.03
C GLN A 109 -15.05 0.59 -12.55
N GLN A 110 -14.37 1.38 -11.72
CA GLN A 110 -13.24 2.21 -12.14
C GLN A 110 -11.88 1.55 -11.91
N THR A 111 -11.83 0.44 -11.16
CA THR A 111 -10.62 -0.36 -10.95
C THR A 111 -10.70 -1.69 -11.72
N PRO A 112 -10.42 -1.69 -13.03
CA PRO A 112 -10.55 -2.89 -13.87
C PRO A 112 -9.56 -3.98 -13.49
N THR A 113 -8.41 -3.61 -12.91
CA THR A 113 -7.41 -4.56 -12.41
C THR A 113 -7.58 -4.72 -10.91
N LYS A 114 -7.67 -5.96 -10.46
CA LYS A 114 -7.76 -6.35 -9.06
C LYS A 114 -6.72 -7.41 -8.75
N VAL A 115 -6.10 -7.31 -7.60
CA VAL A 115 -5.14 -8.28 -7.09
C VAL A 115 -5.71 -8.87 -5.81
N PHE A 116 -5.78 -10.20 -5.76
CA PHE A 116 -6.28 -10.93 -4.61
C PHE A 116 -5.17 -11.80 -4.04
N LEU A 117 -4.82 -11.53 -2.79
CA LEU A 117 -3.88 -12.34 -2.01
C LEU A 117 -4.60 -13.54 -1.39
N PRO A 118 -3.91 -14.65 -1.10
CA PRO A 118 -4.49 -15.77 -0.38
C PRO A 118 -5.05 -15.32 0.97
N ASN A 119 -6.26 -15.76 1.27
CA ASN A 119 -6.90 -15.56 2.56
C ASN A 119 -7.65 -16.83 2.96
N PRO A 120 -7.13 -17.62 3.91
CA PRO A 120 -7.78 -18.86 4.34
C PRO A 120 -9.14 -18.66 5.01
N ALA A 121 -9.40 -17.46 5.54
CA ALA A 121 -10.68 -17.10 6.18
C ALA A 121 -11.69 -16.47 5.20
N ALA A 122 -11.37 -16.48 3.89
CA ALA A 122 -12.21 -15.87 2.88
C ALA A 122 -13.56 -16.58 2.75
N GLU A 123 -14.62 -15.79 2.54
CA GLU A 123 -15.94 -16.27 2.16
C GLU A 123 -16.25 -15.88 0.71
N TYR A 124 -16.85 -16.77 -0.06
CA TYR A 124 -17.18 -16.48 -1.44
C TYR A 124 -18.38 -15.56 -1.58
N GLU A 125 -19.50 -16.03 -1.01
CA GLU A 125 -20.78 -15.34 -1.06
C GLU A 125 -20.72 -14.04 -0.25
N ASN A 126 -21.28 -12.97 -0.76
CA ASN A 126 -21.27 -11.64 -0.15
C ASN A 126 -19.90 -10.94 -0.06
N SER A 127 -18.80 -11.59 -0.46
CA SER A 127 -17.42 -11.09 -0.35
C SER A 127 -16.73 -11.13 -1.72
N TYR A 128 -15.97 -12.15 -2.03
CA TYR A 128 -15.18 -12.25 -3.24
C TYR A 128 -16.01 -12.24 -4.53
N GLU A 129 -17.22 -12.82 -4.51
CA GLU A 129 -18.16 -12.77 -5.62
C GLU A 129 -18.49 -11.31 -5.99
N ARG A 130 -18.79 -10.48 -5.01
CA ARG A 130 -19.09 -9.05 -5.21
C ARG A 130 -17.89 -8.26 -5.74
N CYS A 131 -16.68 -8.69 -5.43
CA CYS A 131 -15.45 -8.15 -5.99
C CYS A 131 -15.17 -8.64 -7.41
N GLY A 132 -15.98 -9.58 -7.92
CA GLY A 132 -15.97 -10.04 -9.30
C GLY A 132 -15.24 -11.35 -9.54
N LEU A 133 -14.90 -12.14 -8.50
CA LEU A 133 -14.37 -13.49 -8.67
C LEU A 133 -15.50 -14.46 -9.03
N ASN A 134 -15.21 -15.39 -9.94
CA ASN A 134 -16.06 -16.55 -10.11
C ASN A 134 -15.68 -17.65 -9.10
N ARG A 135 -16.55 -18.65 -8.97
CA ARG A 135 -16.37 -19.74 -7.99
C ARG A 135 -15.05 -20.48 -8.15
N LYS A 136 -14.65 -20.76 -9.37
CA LYS A 136 -13.40 -21.47 -9.66
C LYS A 136 -12.16 -20.64 -9.27
N GLU A 137 -12.14 -19.36 -9.60
CA GLU A 137 -11.04 -18.45 -9.22
C GLU A 137 -10.89 -18.38 -7.70
N TYR A 138 -12.01 -18.30 -6.99
CA TYR A 138 -12.03 -18.31 -5.53
C TYR A 138 -11.51 -19.64 -4.94
N GLU A 139 -12.03 -20.78 -5.42
CA GLU A 139 -11.60 -22.10 -4.94
C GLU A 139 -10.11 -22.37 -5.15
N GLU A 140 -9.53 -21.87 -6.23
CA GLU A 140 -8.09 -21.95 -6.45
C GLU A 140 -7.31 -20.97 -5.56
N LEU A 141 -7.83 -19.77 -5.34
CA LEU A 141 -7.18 -18.76 -4.50
C LEU A 141 -7.06 -19.22 -3.03
N VAL A 142 -8.12 -19.79 -2.46
CA VAL A 142 -8.13 -20.22 -1.04
C VAL A 142 -7.27 -21.46 -0.78
N LYS A 143 -6.90 -22.23 -1.80
CA LYS A 143 -5.96 -23.35 -1.68
C LYS A 143 -4.51 -22.90 -1.59
N LEU A 144 -4.21 -21.65 -1.95
CA LEU A 144 -2.84 -21.14 -1.94
C LEU A 144 -2.34 -20.96 -0.51
N SER A 145 -1.12 -21.39 -0.25
CA SER A 145 -0.43 -21.06 0.99
C SER A 145 -0.07 -19.57 1.02
N LEU A 146 -0.18 -18.94 2.19
CA LEU A 146 0.27 -17.56 2.42
C LEU A 146 1.77 -17.39 2.08
N GLU A 147 2.57 -18.43 2.31
CA GLU A 147 4.01 -18.42 2.03
C GLU A 147 4.34 -18.62 0.54
N SER A 148 3.38 -19.02 -0.28
CA SER A 148 3.59 -19.30 -1.70
C SER A 148 4.00 -18.08 -2.50
N ARG A 149 3.72 -16.87 -1.99
CA ARG A 149 3.84 -15.59 -2.69
C ARG A 149 3.07 -15.56 -4.02
N THR A 150 2.07 -16.40 -4.12
CA THR A 150 1.21 -16.50 -5.30
C THR A 150 -0.07 -15.73 -5.05
N PHE A 151 -0.53 -15.01 -6.03
CA PHE A 151 -1.73 -14.18 -5.97
C PHE A 151 -2.49 -14.23 -7.29
N LEU A 152 -3.76 -13.90 -7.25
CA LEU A 152 -4.61 -13.81 -8.43
C LEU A 152 -4.66 -12.36 -8.92
N VAL A 153 -4.30 -12.15 -10.19
CA VAL A 153 -4.54 -10.89 -10.90
C VAL A 153 -5.77 -11.08 -11.78
N LYS A 154 -6.76 -10.22 -11.60
CA LYS A 154 -7.96 -10.20 -12.42
C LYS A 154 -8.07 -8.86 -13.13
N GLN A 155 -8.23 -8.91 -14.46
CA GLN A 155 -8.45 -7.74 -15.28
C GLN A 155 -9.71 -7.94 -16.13
N SER A 156 -10.78 -7.27 -15.77
CA SER A 156 -12.09 -7.43 -16.40
C SER A 156 -12.56 -8.90 -16.35
N ARG A 157 -12.57 -9.60 -17.49
CA ARG A 157 -12.98 -11.01 -17.61
C ARG A 157 -11.82 -12.00 -17.59
N GLN A 158 -10.59 -11.52 -17.66
CA GLN A 158 -9.39 -12.35 -17.66
C GLN A 158 -8.80 -12.42 -16.27
N SER A 159 -8.22 -13.55 -15.93
CA SER A 159 -7.50 -13.74 -14.68
C SER A 159 -6.29 -14.64 -14.88
N ALA A 160 -5.27 -14.43 -14.07
CA ALA A 160 -4.08 -15.25 -14.04
C ALA A 160 -3.53 -15.31 -12.61
N PHE A 161 -3.02 -16.47 -12.22
CA PHE A 161 -2.19 -16.58 -11.02
C PHE A 161 -0.77 -16.15 -11.36
N ALA A 162 -0.21 -15.29 -10.54
CA ALA A 162 1.15 -14.81 -10.63
C ALA A 162 1.88 -15.12 -9.32
N LYS A 163 3.18 -15.35 -9.40
CA LYS A 163 4.04 -15.55 -8.24
C LYS A 163 5.05 -14.42 -8.17
N LEU A 164 5.17 -13.82 -7.00
CA LEU A 164 6.22 -12.83 -6.74
C LEU A 164 7.53 -13.58 -6.50
N ASP A 165 8.45 -13.47 -7.47
CA ASP A 165 9.80 -13.99 -7.33
C ASP A 165 10.70 -12.91 -6.73
N LEU A 166 11.24 -13.21 -5.55
CA LEU A 166 12.14 -12.33 -4.81
C LEU A 166 13.55 -12.95 -4.70
N GLN A 167 13.89 -13.89 -5.59
CA GLN A 167 15.23 -14.43 -5.67
C GLN A 167 16.22 -13.31 -6.00
N GLY A 168 17.28 -13.20 -5.24
CA GLY A 168 18.27 -12.12 -5.36
C GLY A 168 17.97 -10.86 -4.55
N PHE A 169 16.84 -10.84 -3.82
CA PHE A 169 16.47 -9.74 -2.91
C PHE A 169 16.51 -10.15 -1.44
N GLU A 170 17.30 -11.19 -1.11
CA GLU A 170 17.32 -11.76 0.22
C GLU A 170 17.79 -10.74 1.28
N ASP A 171 18.66 -9.82 0.91
CA ASP A 171 19.17 -8.78 1.81
C ASP A 171 18.21 -7.62 2.00
N GLU A 172 17.41 -7.30 0.99
CA GLU A 172 16.40 -6.24 1.02
C GLU A 172 15.12 -6.66 1.73
N MET A 173 14.81 -7.96 1.76
CA MET A 173 13.59 -8.47 2.40
C MET A 173 13.42 -8.06 3.86
N PRO A 174 14.45 -8.05 4.72
CA PRO A 174 14.33 -7.57 6.09
C PRO A 174 13.94 -6.11 6.19
N PHE A 175 14.50 -5.26 5.35
CA PHE A 175 14.15 -3.85 5.26
C PHE A 175 12.68 -3.68 4.84
N LEU A 176 12.24 -4.43 3.82
CA LEU A 176 10.88 -4.36 3.29
C LEU A 176 9.83 -5.05 4.18
N SER A 177 10.25 -5.91 5.10
CA SER A 177 9.31 -6.68 5.94
C SER A 177 8.61 -5.85 7.01
N GLY A 178 9.18 -4.69 7.40
CA GLY A 178 8.63 -3.84 8.45
C GLY A 178 8.53 -4.52 9.83
N SER A 179 9.21 -5.67 10.06
CA SER A 179 9.15 -6.34 11.36
C SER A 179 9.84 -5.51 12.43
N SER A 180 9.30 -5.52 13.66
CA SER A 180 9.85 -4.74 14.79
C SER A 180 11.33 -4.99 14.99
N GLU A 181 11.80 -6.24 14.85
CA GLU A 181 13.21 -6.60 14.99
C GLU A 181 14.11 -5.84 14.01
N TYR A 182 13.68 -5.70 12.75
CA TYR A 182 14.48 -5.02 11.73
C TYR A 182 14.32 -3.50 11.77
N VAL A 183 13.17 -3.00 12.20
CA VAL A 183 12.97 -1.57 12.44
C VAL A 183 13.86 -1.08 13.59
N GLU A 184 13.92 -1.82 14.70
CA GLU A 184 14.82 -1.52 15.82
C GLU A 184 16.30 -1.54 15.38
N LEU A 185 16.71 -2.59 14.64
CA LEU A 185 18.06 -2.67 14.08
C LEU A 185 18.39 -1.47 13.18
N LEU A 186 17.46 -1.07 12.34
CA LEU A 186 17.63 0.08 11.46
C LEU A 186 17.88 1.36 12.29
N HIS A 187 17.06 1.60 13.31
CA HIS A 187 17.22 2.76 14.19
C HIS A 187 18.55 2.74 14.94
N GLU A 188 19.01 1.57 15.41
CA GLU A 188 20.32 1.42 16.03
C GLU A 188 21.44 1.80 15.05
N ILE A 189 21.40 1.26 13.83
CA ILE A 189 22.40 1.54 12.79
C ILE A 189 22.41 3.04 12.42
N MET A 190 21.24 3.64 12.20
CA MET A 190 21.13 5.08 11.88
C MET A 190 21.72 5.95 12.99
N LYS A 191 21.51 5.56 14.25
CA LYS A 191 22.09 6.24 15.41
C LYS A 191 23.61 6.07 15.45
N ASP A 192 24.12 4.86 15.17
CA ASP A 192 25.55 4.56 15.23
C ASP A 192 26.33 5.28 14.10
N VAL A 193 25.75 5.34 12.90
CA VAL A 193 26.36 6.10 11.77
C VAL A 193 26.11 7.59 11.85
N GLY A 194 25.20 8.03 12.73
CA GLY A 194 24.86 9.45 12.93
C GLY A 194 24.19 10.13 11.75
N SER A 195 23.47 9.36 10.89
CA SER A 195 22.83 9.87 9.69
C SER A 195 21.56 9.11 9.34
N GLU A 196 20.55 9.86 8.87
CA GLU A 196 19.29 9.31 8.32
C GLU A 196 19.36 9.15 6.79
N GLU A 197 20.48 9.55 6.15
CA GLU A 197 20.65 9.38 4.71
C GLU A 197 20.83 7.89 4.33
N VAL A 198 20.01 7.42 3.38
CA VAL A 198 20.03 6.02 2.93
C VAL A 198 21.43 5.59 2.47
N ALA A 199 22.13 6.44 1.74
CA ALA A 199 23.48 6.14 1.24
C ALA A 199 24.48 5.85 2.36
N VAL A 200 24.25 6.34 3.59
CA VAL A 200 25.16 6.18 4.74
C VAL A 200 24.82 4.93 5.54
N TRP A 201 23.55 4.66 5.84
CA TRP A 201 23.15 3.56 6.72
C TRP A 201 22.85 2.24 6.01
N TYR A 202 22.55 2.27 4.69
CA TYR A 202 22.07 1.08 3.98
C TYR A 202 23.08 -0.08 4.01
N GLN A 203 24.33 0.16 3.63
CA GLN A 203 25.33 -0.91 3.62
C GLN A 203 25.63 -1.47 5.03
N PRO A 204 25.84 -0.64 6.07
CA PRO A 204 25.94 -1.13 7.45
C PRO A 204 24.76 -1.98 7.91
N PHE A 205 23.53 -1.61 7.51
CA PHE A 205 22.32 -2.37 7.82
C PHE A 205 22.33 -3.76 7.15
N ILE A 206 22.65 -3.84 5.87
CA ILE A 206 22.78 -5.11 5.15
C ILE A 206 23.83 -6.01 5.77
N ASP A 207 24.99 -5.47 6.12
CA ASP A 207 26.08 -6.24 6.75
C ASP A 207 25.67 -6.76 8.12
N ALA A 208 24.93 -5.99 8.92
CA ALA A 208 24.38 -6.43 10.20
C ALA A 208 23.38 -7.59 10.02
N ILE A 209 22.51 -7.52 9.01
CA ILE A 209 21.58 -8.60 8.67
C ILE A 209 22.33 -9.88 8.28
N ARG A 210 23.31 -9.80 7.39
CA ARG A 210 24.12 -10.93 6.96
C ARG A 210 24.82 -11.61 8.16
N ASN A 211 25.38 -10.81 9.06
CA ASN A 211 26.02 -11.30 10.28
C ASN A 211 25.03 -12.00 11.22
N ARG A 212 23.83 -11.43 11.43
CA ARG A 212 22.77 -12.07 12.23
C ARG A 212 22.35 -13.43 11.64
N ARG A 213 22.16 -13.50 10.31
CA ARG A 213 21.83 -14.76 9.61
C ARG A 213 22.94 -15.81 9.76
N ALA A 214 24.20 -15.43 9.56
CA ALA A 214 25.34 -16.33 9.71
C ALA A 214 25.43 -16.88 11.14
N THR A 215 25.18 -16.05 12.16
CA THR A 215 25.18 -16.45 13.57
C THR A 215 24.03 -17.41 13.89
N LYS A 216 22.82 -17.12 13.33
CA LYS A 216 21.64 -17.99 13.52
C LYS A 216 21.82 -19.35 12.85
N ALA A 217 22.42 -19.41 11.67
CA ALA A 217 22.75 -20.65 10.99
C ALA A 217 23.75 -21.51 11.79
N ARG A 218 24.80 -20.92 12.36
CA ARG A 218 25.76 -21.63 13.19
C ARG A 218 25.16 -22.26 14.45
N LYS A 219 24.13 -21.62 15.05
CA LYS A 219 23.46 -22.16 16.25
C LYS A 219 22.52 -23.34 15.97
N ILE A 220 22.10 -23.53 14.70
CA ILE A 220 21.23 -24.66 14.32
C ILE A 220 22.04 -25.94 14.05
N TYR A 221 23.33 -25.81 13.75
CA TYR A 221 24.24 -26.93 13.46
C TYR A 221 25.16 -27.32 14.64
N GLN A 222 24.95 -26.72 15.80
CA GLN A 222 25.54 -27.12 17.10
C GLN A 222 24.48 -27.80 17.98
#